data_0eea6ccf50bcf8e8359b0be1e683814f
#
_entry.id   0eea6ccf50bcf8e8359b0be1e683814f
#
_cell.length_a   1.000
_cell.length_b   1.000
_cell.length_c   1.000
_cell.angle_alpha   90.00
_cell.angle_beta   90.00
_cell.angle_gamma   90.00
#
_symmetry.space_group_name_H-M   'P 1'
#
loop_
_entity.id
_entity.type
_entity.pdbx_description
1 polymer ?
#
loop_
_entity_poly.entity_id
_entity_poly.type
_entity_poly.pdbx_seq_one_letter_code
_entity_poly.pdbx_strand_id
1 'polypeptide(L)'
;FALENWWQGELHRLAPNLNSGKIEDLLASNILGRLSKKPTSEEIAKIILKSSGGAFIVSRFGLGSATIESLATIPQNSPENIFRTATEIRQKLQTNTISGSVLTLAIVKNYPEYDKLLANFYLDYEDLERGVKWHDHIFSLLNKAKNPIKDGGLARDWSFGWTPTLDRFGKNITNQVSGNILMSSNLEQHEDLVHKMVAHFSGNGRQNIALIGPDGVGKSTVVNAFAYRILDGNSGVPSNLQYRQVISLDSASIIAAAPGRGEIENLVNYILAEAYAAKNVIICLDNAQLFFEEGVGSVDISNVLLPILEAGRVRIILTMDEQRFLQISAKNPALAAALNRLQVQPAGFEETLAVMEDKLLVFEQQYKVFYRYQALKEAYRLSARYIFDLEMPGRAVKLLEMSASYANDNLVDATSVEKAIEQTMNVKISTARVDEEKDTLLNLEKLLHARMIGQERAVSAVANALRRARTGVRNQNRPIGTFLFLGPTGVGKTELAKALAETYFNGEENIIRLDLNEYVNLDDVSRLIADGSIDSGSLTSQVMKKPFSVILLDEIEKAHPNVLTALLQVLDEGILRDEKNREVSFRDAIIIATSNAGAERIQE
;
A
#
# COMPACT_ATOMS: atom_id res chain seq x y z
N PHE A 1 27.37 38.29 2.22
CA PHE A 1 27.85 37.18 1.40
C PHE A 1 28.56 37.74 0.16
N ALA A 2 29.68 37.15 -0.27
CA ALA A 2 30.35 37.54 -1.53
C ALA A 2 29.47 37.21 -2.77
N LEU A 3 28.37 36.53 -2.58
CA LEU A 3 27.33 36.20 -3.55
C LEU A 3 26.38 37.36 -3.85
N GLU A 4 26.33 38.42 -3.03
CA GLU A 4 25.34 39.50 -3.15
C GLU A 4 25.32 40.18 -4.52
N ASN A 5 26.47 40.45 -5.10
CA ASN A 5 26.54 41.18 -6.38
C ASN A 5 26.19 40.33 -7.60
N TRP A 6 26.32 39.02 -7.49
CA TRP A 6 26.04 38.11 -8.60
C TRP A 6 24.60 37.62 -8.63
N TRP A 7 23.99 37.52 -7.44
CA TRP A 7 22.66 36.98 -7.29
C TRP A 7 21.49 37.97 -7.46
N GLN A 8 21.74 39.28 -7.33
CA GLN A 8 20.65 40.26 -7.25
C GLN A 8 19.61 40.15 -8.40
N GLY A 9 20.04 39.92 -9.63
CA GLY A 9 19.14 39.77 -10.76
C GLY A 9 18.40 38.42 -10.85
N GLU A 10 19.12 37.34 -10.54
CA GLU A 10 18.55 35.98 -10.60
C GLU A 10 17.70 35.66 -9.36
N LEU A 11 18.11 36.10 -8.18
CA LEU A 11 17.36 35.89 -6.95
C LEU A 11 15.97 36.56 -7.03
N HIS A 12 15.89 37.75 -7.64
CA HIS A 12 14.62 38.43 -7.86
C HIS A 12 13.69 37.66 -8.82
N ARG A 13 14.25 36.98 -9.80
CA ARG A 13 13.52 36.11 -10.74
C ARG A 13 13.03 34.82 -10.07
N LEU A 14 13.89 34.19 -9.24
CA LEU A 14 13.62 32.90 -8.59
C LEU A 14 12.82 33.04 -7.29
N ALA A 15 12.84 34.20 -6.67
CA ALA A 15 12.08 34.49 -5.44
C ALA A 15 11.49 35.90 -5.48
N PRO A 16 10.48 36.15 -6.34
CA PRO A 16 9.90 37.49 -6.58
C PRO A 16 9.27 38.12 -5.33
N ASN A 17 8.88 37.31 -4.35
CA ASN A 17 8.25 37.75 -3.10
C ASN A 17 9.29 38.08 -1.99
N LEU A 18 10.59 38.06 -2.30
CA LEU A 18 11.64 38.33 -1.33
C LEU A 18 11.89 39.83 -1.21
N ASN A 19 11.44 40.45 -0.13
CA ASN A 19 11.54 41.89 0.08
C ASN A 19 12.99 42.40 0.27
N SER A 20 13.91 41.54 0.74
CA SER A 20 15.29 41.93 1.08
C SER A 20 16.30 41.71 -0.05
N GLY A 21 16.00 40.84 -1.02
CA GLY A 21 16.93 40.44 -2.09
C GLY A 21 18.17 39.71 -1.59
N LYS A 22 18.15 39.13 -0.38
CA LYS A 22 19.29 38.42 0.24
C LYS A 22 18.98 36.93 0.38
N ILE A 23 19.91 36.09 -0.02
CA ILE A 23 19.76 34.62 0.06
C ILE A 23 19.68 34.11 1.51
N GLU A 24 20.26 34.88 2.45
CA GLU A 24 20.20 34.58 3.88
C GLU A 24 18.78 34.43 4.40
N ASP A 25 17.85 35.21 3.86
CA ASP A 25 16.44 35.15 4.28
C ASP A 25 15.71 33.90 3.78
N LEU A 26 16.29 33.21 2.81
CA LEU A 26 15.79 31.93 2.31
C LEU A 26 16.38 30.73 3.06
N LEU A 27 17.50 30.90 3.74
CA LEU A 27 18.18 29.81 4.43
C LEU A 27 17.48 29.46 5.75
N ALA A 28 17.38 28.17 6.03
CA ALA A 28 16.95 27.72 7.34
C ALA A 28 17.93 28.20 8.44
N SER A 29 17.41 28.64 9.58
CA SER A 29 18.19 29.25 10.67
C SER A 29 19.33 28.36 11.18
N ASN A 30 19.12 27.05 11.20
CA ASN A 30 20.14 26.06 11.60
C ASN A 30 21.30 25.91 10.59
N ILE A 31 21.08 26.30 9.35
CA ILE A 31 22.12 26.36 8.29
C ILE A 31 22.80 27.72 8.37
N LEU A 32 22.03 28.82 8.36
CA LEU A 32 22.55 30.18 8.36
C LEU A 32 23.53 30.44 9.52
N GLY A 33 23.20 30.00 10.73
CA GLY A 33 24.03 30.20 11.91
C GLY A 33 25.37 29.45 11.91
N ARG A 34 25.61 28.56 10.93
CA ARG A 34 26.83 27.74 10.82
C ARG A 34 27.70 28.09 9.61
N LEU A 35 27.16 28.85 8.66
CA LEU A 35 27.90 29.25 7.46
C LEU A 35 28.87 30.40 7.75
N SER A 36 30.07 30.29 7.20
CA SER A 36 31.04 31.39 7.18
C SER A 36 30.63 32.49 6.18
N LYS A 37 31.24 33.65 6.25
CA LYS A 37 30.97 34.75 5.31
C LYS A 37 31.30 34.40 3.85
N LYS A 38 32.24 33.49 3.60
CA LYS A 38 32.60 32.95 2.29
C LYS A 38 32.70 31.44 2.39
N PRO A 39 31.54 30.74 2.33
CA PRO A 39 31.56 29.29 2.50
C PRO A 39 32.20 28.59 1.33
N THR A 40 32.97 27.55 1.64
CA THR A 40 33.46 26.60 0.63
C THR A 40 32.47 25.47 0.42
N SER A 41 32.54 24.78 -0.71
CA SER A 41 31.68 23.64 -0.99
C SER A 41 31.81 22.51 0.04
N GLU A 42 33.05 22.28 0.53
CA GLU A 42 33.30 21.32 1.60
C GLU A 42 32.69 21.74 2.94
N GLU A 43 32.72 23.05 3.26
CA GLU A 43 32.07 23.59 4.45
C GLU A 43 30.55 23.38 4.37
N ILE A 44 29.96 23.68 3.20
CA ILE A 44 28.52 23.46 2.95
C ILE A 44 28.18 21.98 3.14
N ALA A 45 28.95 21.04 2.57
CA ALA A 45 28.73 19.61 2.74
C ALA A 45 28.78 19.18 4.22
N LYS A 46 29.78 19.64 4.98
CA LYS A 46 29.90 19.34 6.42
C LYS A 46 28.72 19.89 7.23
N ILE A 47 28.20 21.06 6.88
CA ILE A 47 27.04 21.66 7.52
C ILE A 47 25.78 20.87 7.17
N ILE A 48 25.61 20.46 5.91
CA ILE A 48 24.51 19.61 5.44
C ILE A 48 24.46 18.31 6.24
N LEU A 49 25.59 17.60 6.31
CA LEU A 49 25.67 16.31 7.02
C LEU A 49 25.36 16.41 8.52
N LYS A 50 25.57 17.58 9.14
CA LYS A 50 25.24 17.86 10.54
C LYS A 50 23.84 18.46 10.71
N SER A 51 23.16 18.82 9.64
CA SER A 51 21.79 19.33 9.69
C SER A 51 20.77 18.18 9.74
N SER A 52 19.61 18.42 10.35
CA SER A 52 18.54 17.39 10.39
C SER A 52 18.10 16.93 9.01
N GLY A 53 17.91 17.88 8.08
CA GLY A 53 17.45 17.57 6.72
C GLY A 53 18.49 16.84 5.87
N GLY A 54 19.77 17.25 5.94
CA GLY A 54 20.83 16.57 5.21
C GLY A 54 21.09 15.16 5.76
N ALA A 55 21.21 15.03 7.08
CA ALA A 55 21.35 13.72 7.73
C ALA A 55 20.17 12.80 7.42
N PHE A 56 18.95 13.33 7.37
CA PHE A 56 17.74 12.59 7.00
C PHE A 56 17.85 11.99 5.59
N ILE A 57 18.16 12.82 4.57
CA ILE A 57 18.30 12.34 3.19
C ILE A 57 19.40 11.28 3.10
N VAL A 58 20.59 11.56 3.67
CA VAL A 58 21.74 10.65 3.59
C VAL A 58 21.44 9.30 4.23
N SER A 59 20.82 9.28 5.41
CA SER A 59 20.52 8.04 6.12
C SER A 59 19.34 7.27 5.51
N ARG A 60 18.23 7.96 5.22
CA ARG A 60 17.02 7.34 4.68
C ARG A 60 17.20 6.75 3.29
N PHE A 61 17.97 7.45 2.45
CA PHE A 61 18.19 7.04 1.06
C PHE A 61 19.48 6.24 0.87
N GLY A 62 20.28 6.09 1.93
CA GLY A 62 21.50 5.27 1.91
C GLY A 62 22.64 5.84 1.09
N LEU A 63 22.64 7.15 0.80
CA LEU A 63 23.65 7.79 -0.06
C LEU A 63 25.05 7.80 0.55
N GLY A 64 25.18 7.69 1.86
CA GLY A 64 26.47 7.76 2.55
C GLY A 64 27.04 9.19 2.66
N SER A 65 27.67 9.50 3.79
CA SER A 65 28.29 10.83 4.00
C SER A 65 29.47 11.07 3.06
N ALA A 66 30.30 10.06 2.83
CA ALA A 66 31.44 10.14 1.93
C ALA A 66 31.06 10.48 0.48
N THR A 67 29.90 9.97 0.02
CA THR A 67 29.38 10.30 -1.32
C THR A 67 29.04 11.79 -1.43
N ILE A 68 28.37 12.36 -0.45
CA ILE A 68 28.02 13.80 -0.45
C ILE A 68 29.28 14.67 -0.35
N GLU A 69 30.26 14.29 0.48
CA GLU A 69 31.52 14.99 0.57
C GLU A 69 32.28 14.96 -0.75
N SER A 70 32.36 13.81 -1.43
CA SER A 70 33.01 13.68 -2.73
C SER A 70 32.30 14.49 -3.83
N LEU A 71 30.96 14.47 -3.86
CA LEU A 71 30.18 15.27 -4.80
C LEU A 71 30.36 16.78 -4.59
N ALA A 72 30.53 17.24 -3.35
CA ALA A 72 30.74 18.64 -3.05
C ALA A 72 32.06 19.19 -3.61
N THR A 73 33.07 18.34 -3.81
CA THR A 73 34.40 18.75 -4.32
C THR A 73 34.48 18.87 -5.84
N ILE A 74 33.44 18.45 -6.59
CA ILE A 74 33.44 18.56 -8.05
C ILE A 74 33.34 20.03 -8.51
N PRO A 75 33.90 20.40 -9.67
CA PRO A 75 33.88 21.79 -10.16
C PRO A 75 32.46 22.36 -10.36
N GLN A 76 31.47 21.52 -10.70
CA GLN A 76 30.09 21.90 -10.90
C GLN A 76 29.37 22.31 -9.60
N ASN A 77 29.88 21.87 -8.45
CA ASN A 77 29.37 22.18 -7.12
C ASN A 77 30.11 23.37 -6.49
N SER A 78 30.32 24.45 -7.25
CA SER A 78 30.73 25.72 -6.64
C SER A 78 29.63 26.20 -5.65
N PRO A 79 29.99 26.95 -4.60
CA PRO A 79 29.01 27.48 -3.66
C PRO A 79 27.85 28.24 -4.35
N GLU A 80 28.18 29.01 -5.39
CA GLU A 80 27.19 29.76 -6.18
C GLU A 80 26.23 28.82 -6.88
N ASN A 81 26.71 27.78 -7.54
CA ASN A 81 25.85 26.81 -8.23
C ASN A 81 24.98 26.01 -7.25
N ILE A 82 25.55 25.61 -6.09
CA ILE A 82 24.78 24.91 -5.05
C ILE A 82 23.58 25.76 -4.60
N PHE A 83 23.82 27.04 -4.29
CA PHE A 83 22.73 27.93 -3.83
C PHE A 83 21.74 28.28 -4.95
N ARG A 84 22.18 28.42 -6.22
CA ARG A 84 21.31 28.63 -7.37
C ARG A 84 20.35 27.44 -7.51
N THR A 85 20.91 26.25 -7.64
CA THR A 85 20.12 25.02 -7.79
C THR A 85 19.20 24.79 -6.57
N ALA A 86 19.68 25.08 -5.36
CA ALA A 86 18.85 24.99 -4.16
C ALA A 86 17.65 25.95 -4.19
N THR A 87 17.84 27.16 -4.72
CA THR A 87 16.74 28.14 -4.86
C THR A 87 15.73 27.68 -5.91
N GLU A 88 16.18 27.12 -7.03
CA GLU A 88 15.30 26.51 -8.05
C GLU A 88 14.49 25.35 -7.47
N ILE A 89 15.15 24.44 -6.73
CA ILE A 89 14.50 23.30 -6.07
C ILE A 89 13.47 23.79 -5.06
N ARG A 90 13.84 24.78 -4.22
CA ARG A 90 12.92 25.40 -3.27
C ARG A 90 11.65 25.91 -3.95
N GLN A 91 11.79 26.63 -5.06
CA GLN A 91 10.67 27.16 -5.82
C GLN A 91 9.80 26.04 -6.42
N LYS A 92 10.43 25.03 -7.03
CA LYS A 92 9.75 23.86 -7.60
C LYS A 92 8.93 23.10 -6.55
N LEU A 93 9.54 22.85 -5.39
CA LEU A 93 8.92 22.07 -4.31
C LEU A 93 8.05 22.90 -3.38
N GLN A 94 8.03 24.23 -3.56
CA GLN A 94 7.26 25.19 -2.75
C GLN A 94 7.61 25.13 -1.25
N THR A 95 8.88 24.82 -0.92
CA THR A 95 9.32 24.79 0.47
C THR A 95 9.55 26.22 1.00
N ASN A 96 9.32 26.44 2.30
CA ASN A 96 9.44 27.78 2.90
C ASN A 96 10.88 28.27 2.93
N THR A 97 11.83 27.37 3.21
CA THR A 97 13.26 27.69 3.38
C THR A 97 14.15 26.72 2.61
N ILE A 98 15.38 27.13 2.33
CA ILE A 98 16.45 26.26 1.86
C ILE A 98 17.01 25.53 3.07
N SER A 99 16.55 24.30 3.27
CA SER A 99 16.99 23.40 4.34
C SER A 99 18.19 22.56 3.93
N GLY A 100 18.75 21.80 4.88
CA GLY A 100 19.82 20.85 4.57
C GLY A 100 19.40 19.77 3.56
N SER A 101 18.14 19.36 3.55
CA SER A 101 17.61 18.42 2.55
C SER A 101 17.62 19.01 1.13
N VAL A 102 17.20 20.27 0.97
CA VAL A 102 17.24 21.00 -0.31
C VAL A 102 18.67 21.18 -0.82
N LEU A 103 19.61 21.53 0.08
CA LEU A 103 21.02 21.64 -0.28
C LEU A 103 21.64 20.30 -0.69
N THR A 104 21.26 19.21 -0.04
CA THR A 104 21.70 17.86 -0.45
C THR A 104 21.25 17.55 -1.88
N LEU A 105 19.99 17.84 -2.20
CA LEU A 105 19.48 17.67 -3.56
C LEU A 105 20.24 18.52 -4.57
N ALA A 106 20.56 19.77 -4.23
CA ALA A 106 21.31 20.66 -5.11
C ALA A 106 22.69 20.09 -5.45
N ILE A 107 23.42 19.57 -4.45
CA ILE A 107 24.72 18.92 -4.64
C ILE A 107 24.60 17.71 -5.57
N VAL A 108 23.59 16.87 -5.38
CA VAL A 108 23.36 15.68 -6.22
C VAL A 108 23.00 16.11 -7.64
N LYS A 109 22.08 17.06 -7.82
CA LYS A 109 21.60 17.51 -9.14
C LYS A 109 22.69 18.15 -10.00
N ASN A 110 23.64 18.85 -9.40
CA ASN A 110 24.74 19.47 -10.11
C ASN A 110 25.78 18.45 -10.63
N TYR A 111 25.69 17.18 -10.19
CA TYR A 111 26.55 16.12 -10.73
C TYR A 111 26.02 15.67 -12.11
N PRO A 112 26.82 15.72 -13.19
CA PRO A 112 26.34 15.44 -14.55
C PRO A 112 25.75 14.04 -14.75
N GLU A 113 26.23 13.06 -13.99
CA GLU A 113 25.76 11.66 -14.08
C GLU A 113 24.93 11.24 -12.85
N TYR A 114 24.19 12.18 -12.27
CA TYR A 114 23.41 11.90 -11.06
C TYR A 114 22.41 10.74 -11.25
N ASP A 115 21.83 10.56 -12.44
CA ASP A 115 20.90 9.46 -12.73
C ASP A 115 21.59 8.10 -12.58
N LYS A 116 22.82 7.96 -13.10
CA LYS A 116 23.59 6.72 -12.95
C LYS A 116 24.00 6.48 -11.49
N LEU A 117 24.37 7.56 -10.80
CA LEU A 117 24.70 7.49 -9.38
C LEU A 117 23.50 6.98 -8.57
N LEU A 118 22.32 7.57 -8.77
CA LEU A 118 21.12 7.20 -8.04
C LEU A 118 20.64 5.79 -8.39
N ALA A 119 20.76 5.38 -9.65
CA ALA A 119 20.42 4.02 -10.08
C ALA A 119 21.20 2.94 -9.31
N ASN A 120 22.46 3.20 -8.91
CA ASN A 120 23.25 2.29 -8.08
C ASN A 120 22.64 2.08 -6.67
N PHE A 121 21.80 3.00 -6.21
CA PHE A 121 21.08 2.94 -4.95
C PHE A 121 19.59 2.55 -5.13
N TYR A 122 19.18 2.15 -6.35
CA TYR A 122 17.78 1.88 -6.71
C TYR A 122 16.87 3.08 -6.49
N LEU A 123 17.38 4.27 -6.75
CA LEU A 123 16.71 5.56 -6.60
C LEU A 123 16.66 6.31 -7.93
N ASP A 124 15.69 7.21 -8.04
CA ASP A 124 15.64 8.25 -9.05
C ASP A 124 15.64 9.64 -8.38
N TYR A 125 15.69 10.69 -9.21
CA TYR A 125 15.74 12.05 -8.68
C TYR A 125 14.41 12.47 -8.01
N GLU A 126 13.28 11.95 -8.49
CA GLU A 126 11.95 12.20 -7.92
C GLU A 126 11.84 11.63 -6.50
N ASP A 127 12.48 10.51 -6.22
CA ASP A 127 12.57 9.93 -4.88
C ASP A 127 13.20 10.91 -3.88
N LEU A 128 14.29 11.58 -4.30
CA LEU A 128 14.95 12.56 -3.45
C LEU A 128 14.11 13.83 -3.26
N GLU A 129 13.42 14.30 -4.31
CA GLU A 129 12.47 15.41 -4.21
C GLU A 129 11.36 15.08 -3.20
N ARG A 130 10.86 13.86 -3.23
CA ARG A 130 9.92 13.35 -2.23
C ARG A 130 10.53 13.34 -0.82
N GLY A 131 11.78 12.91 -0.70
CA GLY A 131 12.51 12.95 0.58
C GLY A 131 12.57 14.34 1.23
N VAL A 132 12.68 15.40 0.43
CA VAL A 132 12.61 16.78 0.94
C VAL A 132 11.21 17.07 1.49
N LYS A 133 10.16 16.75 0.73
CA LYS A 133 8.77 16.94 1.18
C LYS A 133 8.47 16.14 2.46
N TRP A 134 8.93 14.91 2.52
CA TRP A 134 8.81 14.06 3.70
C TRP A 134 9.50 14.66 4.93
N HIS A 135 10.75 15.12 4.79
CA HIS A 135 11.45 15.80 5.87
C HIS A 135 10.70 17.05 6.36
N ASP A 136 10.22 17.90 5.44
CA ASP A 136 9.47 19.11 5.79
C ASP A 136 8.13 18.77 6.45
N HIS A 137 7.46 17.69 6.03
CA HIS A 137 6.25 17.17 6.66
C HIS A 137 6.51 16.74 8.10
N ILE A 138 7.52 15.90 8.36
CA ILE A 138 7.93 15.50 9.72
C ILE A 138 8.23 16.73 10.59
N PHE A 139 8.97 17.69 10.03
CA PHE A 139 9.31 18.91 10.77
C PHE A 139 8.06 19.73 11.11
N SER A 140 7.08 19.79 10.21
CA SER A 140 5.79 20.45 10.47
C SER A 140 5.00 19.75 11.57
N LEU A 141 4.98 18.42 11.59
CA LEU A 141 4.33 17.61 12.62
C LEU A 141 5.00 17.85 14.00
N LEU A 142 6.32 17.86 14.07
CA LEU A 142 7.05 18.16 15.30
C LEU A 142 6.77 19.57 15.83
N ASN A 143 6.60 20.55 14.96
CA ASN A 143 6.23 21.90 15.35
C ASN A 143 4.77 22.01 15.81
N LYS A 144 3.84 21.29 15.17
CA LYS A 144 2.45 21.16 15.63
C LYS A 144 2.40 20.47 17.00
N ALA A 145 3.28 19.48 17.25
CA ALA A 145 3.39 18.81 18.55
C ALA A 145 3.77 19.75 19.70
N LYS A 146 4.61 20.74 19.41
CA LYS A 146 4.99 21.77 20.41
C LYS A 146 3.87 22.76 20.72
N ASN A 147 2.94 22.92 19.79
CA ASN A 147 1.80 23.83 19.90
C ASN A 147 0.50 23.03 19.66
N PRO A 148 0.04 22.25 20.65
CA PRO A 148 -1.14 21.42 20.49
C PRO A 148 -2.39 22.27 20.18
N ILE A 149 -3.28 21.72 19.37
CA ILE A 149 -4.56 22.35 19.03
C ILE A 149 -5.36 22.58 20.31
N LYS A 150 -5.98 23.74 20.41
CA LYS A 150 -6.94 24.02 21.50
C LYS A 150 -8.21 23.22 21.23
N ASP A 151 -8.36 22.12 21.91
CA ASP A 151 -9.40 21.11 21.70
C ASP A 151 -10.70 21.33 22.50
N GLY A 152 -10.99 22.57 22.90
CA GLY A 152 -12.19 22.94 23.64
C GLY A 152 -12.11 22.80 25.17
N GLY A 153 -11.02 22.22 25.67
CA GLY A 153 -10.71 22.12 27.11
C GLY A 153 -11.79 21.40 27.95
N LEU A 154 -11.84 21.73 29.25
CA LEU A 154 -12.76 21.11 30.21
C LEU A 154 -14.26 21.24 29.84
N ALA A 155 -14.65 22.32 29.19
CA ALA A 155 -16.04 22.52 28.78
C ALA A 155 -16.51 21.48 27.76
N ARG A 156 -15.64 21.00 26.88
CA ARG A 156 -15.92 19.92 25.95
C ARG A 156 -16.24 18.62 26.69
N ASP A 157 -15.42 18.28 27.65
CA ASP A 157 -15.55 17.01 28.38
C ASP A 157 -16.77 17.03 29.32
N TRP A 158 -17.14 18.19 29.86
CA TRP A 158 -18.33 18.32 30.67
C TRP A 158 -19.63 18.35 29.87
N SER A 159 -19.59 18.79 28.60
CA SER A 159 -20.78 18.79 27.71
C SER A 159 -21.12 17.40 27.15
N PHE A 160 -20.28 16.39 27.40
CA PHE A 160 -20.41 15.05 26.87
C PHE A 160 -21.55 14.24 27.50
N GLY A 161 -21.91 14.51 28.80
CA GLY A 161 -22.94 13.79 29.53
C GLY A 161 -22.45 12.44 30.09
N TRP A 162 -23.40 11.71 30.69
CA TRP A 162 -23.16 10.37 31.25
C TRP A 162 -23.37 9.29 30.19
N THR A 163 -22.30 8.65 29.76
CA THR A 163 -22.29 7.66 28.64
C THR A 163 -21.55 6.38 29.00
N PRO A 164 -21.96 5.66 30.06
CA PRO A 164 -21.21 4.50 30.58
C PRO A 164 -21.15 3.33 29.61
N THR A 165 -22.18 3.12 28.78
CA THR A 165 -22.19 2.05 27.79
C THR A 165 -21.30 2.39 26.60
N LEU A 166 -21.33 3.63 26.14
CA LEU A 166 -20.42 4.12 25.10
C LEU A 166 -18.97 4.08 25.56
N ASP A 167 -18.68 4.43 26.80
CA ASP A 167 -17.31 4.39 27.35
C ASP A 167 -16.80 2.95 27.52
N ARG A 168 -17.70 2.00 27.80
CA ARG A 168 -17.35 0.58 27.95
C ARG A 168 -17.01 -0.11 26.63
N PHE A 169 -17.78 0.16 25.57
CA PHE A 169 -17.67 -0.54 24.29
C PHE A 169 -16.99 0.28 23.21
N GLY A 170 -16.91 1.61 23.39
CA GLY A 170 -16.40 2.54 22.39
C GLY A 170 -14.98 2.99 22.61
N LYS A 171 -14.32 3.30 21.52
CA LYS A 171 -13.03 4.00 21.50
C LYS A 171 -13.27 5.45 21.13
N ASN A 172 -12.93 6.38 22.01
CA ASN A 172 -13.04 7.81 21.71
C ASN A 172 -11.93 8.24 20.75
N ILE A 173 -12.25 8.28 19.46
CA ILE A 173 -11.32 8.65 18.37
C ILE A 173 -10.85 10.10 18.56
N THR A 174 -11.75 10.99 18.94
CA THR A 174 -11.43 12.41 19.14
C THR A 174 -10.34 12.62 20.20
N ASN A 175 -10.41 11.89 21.32
CA ASN A 175 -9.39 11.95 22.35
C ASN A 175 -8.07 11.30 21.89
N GLN A 176 -8.13 10.21 21.14
CA GLN A 176 -6.93 9.57 20.59
C GLN A 176 -6.18 10.48 19.61
N VAL A 177 -6.92 11.19 18.76
CA VAL A 177 -6.35 12.10 17.77
C VAL A 177 -5.83 13.39 18.42
N SER A 178 -6.50 13.92 19.45
CA SER A 178 -6.02 15.09 20.19
C SER A 178 -4.73 14.81 20.98
N GLY A 179 -4.59 13.60 21.51
CA GLY A 179 -3.43 13.17 22.30
C GLY A 179 -2.24 12.66 21.49
N ASN A 180 -2.44 12.32 20.20
CA ASN A 180 -1.41 11.72 19.36
C ASN A 180 -1.37 12.37 17.97
N ILE A 181 -0.45 13.30 17.80
CA ILE A 181 -0.26 14.04 16.53
C ILE A 181 0.11 13.12 15.37
N LEU A 182 0.75 11.99 15.64
CA LEU A 182 1.07 10.99 14.62
C LEU A 182 -0.19 10.33 14.04
N MET A 183 -1.31 10.33 14.75
CA MET A 183 -2.60 9.88 14.22
C MET A 183 -3.30 10.93 13.35
N SER A 184 -2.87 12.20 13.42
CA SER A 184 -3.39 13.30 12.62
C SER A 184 -2.65 13.47 11.28
N SER A 185 -1.61 12.69 11.04
CA SER A 185 -0.83 12.70 9.80
C SER A 185 -1.65 12.16 8.62
N ASN A 186 -1.36 12.61 7.42
CA ASN A 186 -2.03 12.21 6.16
C ASN A 186 -3.49 12.58 5.98
N LEU A 187 -3.93 13.66 6.56
CA LEU A 187 -5.31 14.13 6.40
C LEU A 187 -5.58 14.76 5.04
N GLU A 188 -4.54 15.24 4.36
CA GLU A 188 -4.68 15.95 3.07
C GLU A 188 -5.25 15.04 1.97
N GLN A 189 -4.93 13.76 2.00
CA GLN A 189 -5.36 12.79 0.99
C GLN A 189 -6.86 12.46 1.05
N HIS A 190 -7.47 12.62 2.22
CA HIS A 190 -8.90 12.38 2.41
C HIS A 190 -9.69 13.68 2.53
N GLU A 191 -9.10 14.83 2.19
CA GLU A 191 -9.70 16.13 2.43
C GLU A 191 -11.06 16.28 1.73
N ASP A 192 -11.21 15.82 0.51
CA ASP A 192 -12.48 15.83 -0.22
C ASP A 192 -13.57 15.01 0.47
N LEU A 193 -13.23 13.83 0.99
CA LEU A 193 -14.17 12.99 1.72
C LEU A 193 -14.55 13.63 3.04
N VAL A 194 -13.58 14.18 3.77
CA VAL A 194 -13.81 14.88 5.04
C VAL A 194 -14.68 16.12 4.80
N HIS A 195 -14.44 16.89 3.75
CA HIS A 195 -15.30 18.02 3.38
C HIS A 195 -16.74 17.60 3.10
N LYS A 196 -16.95 16.51 2.36
CA LYS A 196 -18.29 15.95 2.12
C LYS A 196 -18.95 15.50 3.42
N MET A 197 -18.20 14.86 4.34
CA MET A 197 -18.71 14.47 5.66
C MET A 197 -19.12 15.69 6.51
N VAL A 198 -18.28 16.72 6.54
CA VAL A 198 -18.59 17.98 7.25
C VAL A 198 -19.83 18.65 6.66
N ALA A 199 -19.92 18.77 5.34
CA ALA A 199 -21.08 19.35 4.67
C ALA A 199 -22.36 18.57 4.98
N HIS A 200 -22.30 17.24 4.96
CA HIS A 200 -23.44 16.38 5.25
C HIS A 200 -23.93 16.52 6.70
N PHE A 201 -23.04 16.43 7.68
CA PHE A 201 -23.40 16.54 9.09
C PHE A 201 -23.74 17.98 9.53
N SER A 202 -23.44 18.98 8.71
CA SER A 202 -23.83 20.38 8.95
C SER A 202 -25.24 20.69 8.46
N GLY A 203 -25.77 19.87 7.55
CA GLY A 203 -27.10 20.06 6.96
C GLY A 203 -28.24 19.64 7.88
N ASN A 204 -29.47 19.96 7.45
CA ASN A 204 -30.70 19.60 8.16
C ASN A 204 -31.29 18.25 7.72
N GLY A 205 -30.57 17.48 6.90
CA GLY A 205 -30.99 16.18 6.39
C GLY A 205 -30.76 15.01 7.36
N ARG A 206 -30.83 13.80 6.83
CA ARG A 206 -30.49 12.59 7.60
C ARG A 206 -29.02 12.64 8.06
N GLN A 207 -28.79 12.37 9.33
CA GLN A 207 -27.48 12.51 9.98
C GLN A 207 -26.71 11.17 9.97
N ASN A 208 -26.64 10.50 8.83
CA ASN A 208 -25.92 9.26 8.68
C ASN A 208 -25.07 9.24 7.40
N ILE A 209 -23.90 8.57 7.48
CA ILE A 209 -22.96 8.39 6.38
C ILE A 209 -22.53 6.93 6.37
N ALA A 210 -22.51 6.32 5.20
CA ALA A 210 -21.86 5.03 4.98
C ALA A 210 -20.56 5.23 4.19
N LEU A 211 -19.42 4.96 4.84
CA LEU A 211 -18.10 4.88 4.21
C LEU A 211 -17.93 3.47 3.65
N ILE A 212 -17.93 3.36 2.33
CA ILE A 212 -17.92 2.10 1.60
C ILE A 212 -16.59 1.95 0.88
N GLY A 213 -16.01 0.78 0.96
CA GLY A 213 -14.79 0.44 0.24
C GLY A 213 -14.21 -0.89 0.70
N PRO A 214 -13.29 -1.48 -0.06
CA PRO A 214 -12.67 -2.75 0.29
C PRO A 214 -11.84 -2.65 1.58
N ASP A 215 -11.45 -3.81 2.12
CA ASP A 215 -10.64 -3.83 3.33
C ASP A 215 -9.21 -3.34 3.05
N GLY A 216 -8.66 -2.60 4.01
CA GLY A 216 -7.32 -1.99 3.87
C GLY A 216 -7.30 -0.62 3.17
N VAL A 217 -8.41 -0.16 2.58
CA VAL A 217 -8.47 1.11 1.81
C VAL A 217 -8.34 2.37 2.68
N GLY A 218 -8.44 2.25 4.01
CA GLY A 218 -8.28 3.40 4.91
C GLY A 218 -9.57 4.01 5.43
N LYS A 219 -10.71 3.29 5.42
CA LYS A 219 -12.00 3.78 5.98
C LYS A 219 -11.85 4.39 7.38
N SER A 220 -11.16 3.69 8.29
CA SER A 220 -10.93 4.19 9.66
C SER A 220 -10.01 5.42 9.70
N THR A 221 -9.10 5.56 8.73
CA THR A 221 -8.25 6.76 8.57
C THR A 221 -9.09 7.98 8.20
N VAL A 222 -10.08 7.82 7.32
CA VAL A 222 -11.05 8.88 6.98
C VAL A 222 -11.82 9.33 8.22
N VAL A 223 -12.25 8.39 9.07
CA VAL A 223 -12.95 8.72 10.34
C VAL A 223 -12.02 9.49 11.29
N ASN A 224 -10.75 9.09 11.41
CA ASN A 224 -9.76 9.80 12.20
C ASN A 224 -9.50 11.22 11.68
N ALA A 225 -9.41 11.36 10.35
CA ALA A 225 -9.26 12.64 9.66
C ALA A 225 -10.45 13.57 9.94
N PHE A 226 -11.65 13.05 9.85
CA PHE A 226 -12.87 13.77 10.19
C PHE A 226 -12.89 14.20 11.67
N ALA A 227 -12.55 13.29 12.59
CA ALA A 227 -12.47 13.58 14.03
C ALA A 227 -11.46 14.69 14.33
N TYR A 228 -10.29 14.69 13.67
CA TYR A 228 -9.29 15.75 13.78
C TYR A 228 -9.82 17.08 13.25
N ARG A 229 -10.48 17.08 12.08
CA ARG A 229 -11.00 18.29 11.43
C ARG A 229 -12.03 19.01 12.29
N ILE A 230 -12.93 18.29 12.97
CA ILE A 230 -13.94 18.89 13.83
C ILE A 230 -13.38 19.42 15.17
N LEU A 231 -12.16 19.01 15.56
CA LEU A 231 -11.45 19.55 16.73
C LEU A 231 -10.75 20.88 16.42
N ASP A 232 -10.32 21.10 15.19
CA ASP A 232 -9.61 22.30 14.80
C ASP A 232 -10.57 23.50 14.66
N GLY A 233 -10.62 24.34 15.66
CA GLY A 233 -11.47 25.54 15.67
C GLY A 233 -11.22 26.54 14.53
N ASN A 234 -10.05 26.45 13.85
CA ASN A 234 -9.68 27.31 12.73
C ASN A 234 -10.00 26.69 11.37
N SER A 235 -10.54 25.48 11.33
CA SER A 235 -10.72 24.68 10.10
C SER A 235 -11.91 25.07 9.23
N GLY A 236 -12.67 26.12 9.61
CA GLY A 236 -13.90 26.53 8.88
C GLY A 236 -15.09 25.58 9.08
N VAL A 237 -15.01 24.66 10.04
CA VAL A 237 -16.10 23.75 10.39
C VAL A 237 -17.22 24.54 11.10
N PRO A 238 -18.51 24.36 10.72
CA PRO A 238 -19.62 25.02 11.37
C PRO A 238 -19.68 24.74 12.88
N SER A 239 -20.11 25.73 13.66
CA SER A 239 -20.13 25.68 15.13
C SER A 239 -20.96 24.51 15.71
N ASN A 240 -21.95 24.03 14.96
CA ASN A 240 -22.78 22.88 15.38
C ASN A 240 -22.03 21.52 15.31
N LEU A 241 -20.86 21.47 14.66
CA LEU A 241 -20.01 20.27 14.57
C LEU A 241 -18.71 20.42 15.36
N GLN A 242 -18.26 21.65 15.63
CA GLN A 242 -17.03 21.86 16.38
C GLN A 242 -17.06 21.18 17.73
N TYR A 243 -15.92 20.58 18.11
CA TYR A 243 -15.70 19.91 19.39
C TYR A 243 -16.63 18.74 19.71
N ARG A 244 -17.34 18.17 18.70
CA ARG A 244 -18.07 16.92 18.92
C ARG A 244 -17.12 15.76 19.08
N GLN A 245 -17.58 14.74 19.79
CA GLN A 245 -16.80 13.54 20.03
C GLN A 245 -17.21 12.43 19.06
N VAL A 246 -16.23 11.84 18.38
CA VAL A 246 -16.41 10.67 17.52
C VAL A 246 -16.03 9.44 18.33
N ILE A 247 -17.00 8.56 18.55
CA ILE A 247 -16.80 7.29 19.26
C ILE A 247 -16.94 6.15 18.27
N SER A 248 -15.87 5.38 18.11
CA SER A 248 -15.87 4.19 17.28
C SER A 248 -16.26 2.96 18.11
N LEU A 249 -17.18 2.19 17.57
CA LEU A 249 -17.71 0.95 18.11
C LEU A 249 -17.43 -0.15 17.10
N ASP A 250 -16.69 -1.18 17.51
CA ASP A 250 -16.47 -2.36 16.68
C ASP A 250 -17.68 -3.31 16.76
N SER A 251 -18.33 -3.53 15.63
CA SER A 251 -19.54 -4.35 15.53
C SER A 251 -19.30 -5.79 16.00
N ALA A 252 -18.15 -6.37 15.71
CA ALA A 252 -17.79 -7.71 16.14
C ALA A 252 -17.70 -7.80 17.69
N SER A 253 -17.11 -6.78 18.33
CA SER A 253 -17.02 -6.71 19.80
C SER A 253 -18.38 -6.57 20.46
N ILE A 254 -19.31 -5.83 19.87
CA ILE A 254 -20.69 -5.71 20.36
C ILE A 254 -21.43 -7.05 20.26
N ILE A 255 -21.32 -7.73 19.13
CA ILE A 255 -21.93 -9.04 18.92
C ILE A 255 -21.36 -10.08 19.90
N ALA A 256 -20.05 -10.07 20.12
CA ALA A 256 -19.41 -10.99 21.08
C ALA A 256 -19.81 -10.76 22.53
N ALA A 257 -20.20 -9.51 22.89
CA ALA A 257 -20.60 -9.16 24.26
C ALA A 257 -22.04 -9.58 24.61
N ALA A 258 -22.87 -9.90 23.62
CA ALA A 258 -24.27 -10.26 23.79
C ALA A 258 -24.58 -11.54 23.00
N PRO A 259 -24.71 -12.71 23.65
CA PRO A 259 -24.79 -14.00 22.97
C PRO A 259 -26.10 -14.27 22.23
N GLY A 260 -27.13 -13.43 22.40
CA GLY A 260 -28.45 -13.59 21.78
C GLY A 260 -28.88 -12.38 20.96
N ARG A 261 -29.62 -12.60 19.86
CA ARG A 261 -30.11 -11.52 18.99
C ARG A 261 -30.86 -10.43 19.78
N GLY A 262 -31.77 -10.79 20.69
CA GLY A 262 -32.49 -9.81 21.51
C GLY A 262 -31.62 -9.04 22.47
N GLU A 263 -30.53 -9.63 22.95
CA GLU A 263 -29.57 -8.95 23.81
C GLU A 263 -28.72 -7.93 23.01
N ILE A 264 -28.34 -8.28 21.77
CA ILE A 264 -27.66 -7.37 20.85
C ILE A 264 -28.57 -6.19 20.50
N GLU A 265 -29.84 -6.46 20.15
CA GLU A 265 -30.84 -5.42 19.85
C GLU A 265 -31.01 -4.45 21.03
N ASN A 266 -31.10 -4.96 22.24
CA ASN A 266 -31.18 -4.14 23.45
C ASN A 266 -29.92 -3.33 23.69
N LEU A 267 -28.73 -3.95 23.56
CA LEU A 267 -27.45 -3.28 23.75
C LEU A 267 -27.25 -2.13 22.75
N VAL A 268 -27.55 -2.37 21.47
CA VAL A 268 -27.47 -1.35 20.41
C VAL A 268 -28.46 -0.21 20.70
N ASN A 269 -29.70 -0.53 21.12
CA ASN A 269 -30.67 0.49 21.52
C ASN A 269 -30.18 1.34 22.69
N TYR A 270 -29.57 0.75 23.72
CA TYR A 270 -29.00 1.50 24.85
C TYR A 270 -27.86 2.43 24.39
N ILE A 271 -26.95 1.92 23.57
CA ILE A 271 -25.84 2.72 23.00
C ILE A 271 -26.36 3.93 22.22
N LEU A 272 -27.37 3.71 21.35
CA LEU A 272 -27.95 4.76 20.53
C LEU A 272 -28.78 5.77 21.37
N ALA A 273 -29.45 5.30 22.42
CA ALA A 273 -30.17 6.16 23.35
C ALA A 273 -29.20 7.05 24.16
N GLU A 274 -28.08 6.51 24.65
CA GLU A 274 -27.02 7.30 25.31
C GLU A 274 -26.46 8.38 24.35
N ALA A 275 -26.15 8.01 23.11
CA ALA A 275 -25.64 8.96 22.12
C ALA A 275 -26.65 10.06 21.79
N TYR A 276 -27.93 9.71 21.70
CA TYR A 276 -29.01 10.68 21.48
C TYR A 276 -29.15 11.65 22.66
N ALA A 277 -29.07 11.14 23.89
CA ALA A 277 -29.16 11.94 25.11
C ALA A 277 -27.95 12.89 25.27
N ALA A 278 -26.75 12.42 24.93
CA ALA A 278 -25.52 13.18 25.02
C ALA A 278 -25.45 14.34 24.01
N LYS A 279 -26.16 14.27 22.88
CA LYS A 279 -26.23 15.30 21.80
C LYS A 279 -24.90 15.71 21.16
N ASN A 280 -23.79 15.53 21.86
CA ASN A 280 -22.43 15.93 21.42
C ASN A 280 -21.60 14.76 20.88
N VAL A 281 -22.25 13.63 20.54
CA VAL A 281 -21.62 12.40 20.08
C VAL A 281 -21.93 12.15 18.60
N ILE A 282 -20.93 11.66 17.89
CA ILE A 282 -21.03 11.05 16.57
C ILE A 282 -20.57 9.60 16.73
N ILE A 283 -21.45 8.64 16.42
CA ILE A 283 -21.12 7.22 16.52
C ILE A 283 -20.51 6.77 15.18
N CYS A 284 -19.42 6.04 15.26
CA CYS A 284 -18.87 5.28 14.14
C CYS A 284 -19.03 3.78 14.43
N LEU A 285 -19.88 3.10 13.66
CA LEU A 285 -20.00 1.64 13.68
C LEU A 285 -19.02 1.07 12.66
N ASP A 286 -17.95 0.48 13.16
CA ASP A 286 -16.94 -0.16 12.32
C ASP A 286 -17.38 -1.58 11.95
N ASN A 287 -17.16 -1.99 10.70
CA ASN A 287 -17.66 -3.25 10.15
C ASN A 287 -19.18 -3.44 10.29
N ALA A 288 -19.93 -2.38 10.03
CA ALA A 288 -21.37 -2.34 10.27
C ALA A 288 -22.18 -3.38 9.45
N GLN A 289 -21.60 -3.94 8.37
CA GLN A 289 -22.23 -5.04 7.62
C GLN A 289 -22.62 -6.23 8.51
N LEU A 290 -21.90 -6.46 9.62
CA LEU A 290 -22.19 -7.56 10.54
C LEU A 290 -23.56 -7.44 11.24
N PHE A 291 -24.15 -6.26 11.25
CA PHE A 291 -25.50 -5.99 11.80
C PHE A 291 -26.63 -6.13 10.77
N PHE A 292 -26.31 -6.43 9.52
CA PHE A 292 -27.28 -6.52 8.41
C PHE A 292 -27.23 -7.87 7.69
N GLU A 293 -26.45 -8.81 8.19
CA GLU A 293 -26.28 -10.15 7.61
C GLU A 293 -26.59 -11.22 8.65
N GLU A 294 -27.02 -12.40 8.17
CA GLU A 294 -27.14 -13.61 8.99
C GLU A 294 -25.96 -14.55 8.70
N GLY A 295 -25.29 -15.02 9.74
CA GLY A 295 -24.17 -15.95 9.59
C GLY A 295 -23.33 -16.08 10.86
N VAL A 296 -22.25 -16.83 10.76
CA VAL A 296 -21.30 -16.99 11.86
C VAL A 296 -20.60 -15.65 12.13
N GLY A 297 -20.81 -15.10 13.32
CA GLY A 297 -20.21 -13.81 13.72
C GLY A 297 -20.94 -12.57 13.19
N SER A 298 -22.15 -12.72 12.64
CA SER A 298 -23.02 -11.62 12.21
C SER A 298 -24.47 -11.85 12.67
N VAL A 299 -25.23 -10.77 12.84
CA VAL A 299 -26.63 -10.83 13.29
C VAL A 299 -27.43 -9.74 12.57
N ASP A 300 -28.49 -10.13 11.89
CA ASP A 300 -29.38 -9.16 11.25
C ASP A 300 -30.27 -8.45 12.30
N ILE A 301 -29.97 -7.19 12.56
CA ILE A 301 -30.73 -6.25 13.39
C ILE A 301 -31.27 -5.06 12.58
N SER A 302 -31.47 -5.24 11.27
CA SER A 302 -31.96 -4.20 10.36
C SER A 302 -33.26 -3.56 10.91
N ASN A 303 -34.12 -4.34 11.51
CA ASN A 303 -35.39 -3.87 12.08
C ASN A 303 -35.23 -2.81 13.18
N VAL A 304 -34.10 -2.83 13.89
CA VAL A 304 -33.79 -1.88 14.96
C VAL A 304 -33.04 -0.66 14.39
N LEU A 305 -32.07 -0.90 13.52
CA LEU A 305 -31.21 0.17 13.00
C LEU A 305 -31.89 1.02 11.93
N LEU A 306 -32.68 0.43 11.04
CA LEU A 306 -33.30 1.14 9.94
C LEU A 306 -34.19 2.32 10.39
N PRO A 307 -35.13 2.17 11.36
CA PRO A 307 -35.94 3.29 11.83
C PRO A 307 -35.09 4.46 12.42
N ILE A 308 -33.99 4.15 13.06
CA ILE A 308 -33.08 5.15 13.67
C ILE A 308 -32.33 5.91 12.58
N LEU A 309 -31.84 5.19 11.55
CA LEU A 309 -31.17 5.79 10.39
C LEU A 309 -32.14 6.66 9.58
N GLU A 310 -33.39 6.22 9.38
CA GLU A 310 -34.42 6.99 8.69
C GLU A 310 -34.84 8.23 9.47
N ALA A 311 -34.95 8.13 10.80
CA ALA A 311 -35.28 9.26 11.65
C ALA A 311 -34.19 10.34 11.65
N GLY A 312 -32.93 9.99 11.39
CA GLY A 312 -31.79 10.89 11.24
C GLY A 312 -31.49 11.74 12.48
N ARG A 313 -31.90 11.30 13.67
CA ARG A 313 -31.76 12.05 14.92
C ARG A 313 -30.40 11.87 15.60
N VAL A 314 -29.70 10.79 15.29
CA VAL A 314 -28.36 10.45 15.77
C VAL A 314 -27.38 10.58 14.61
N ARG A 315 -26.22 11.19 14.86
CA ARG A 315 -25.15 11.25 13.86
C ARG A 315 -24.39 9.92 13.85
N ILE A 316 -24.48 9.22 12.73
CA ILE A 316 -23.90 7.88 12.60
C ILE A 316 -23.02 7.80 11.37
N ILE A 317 -21.81 7.27 11.53
CA ILE A 317 -20.91 6.84 10.48
C ILE A 317 -20.92 5.31 10.49
N LEU A 318 -21.14 4.70 9.34
CA LEU A 318 -21.08 3.25 9.15
C LEU A 318 -19.88 2.96 8.25
N THR A 319 -18.96 2.11 8.64
CA THR A 319 -17.95 1.59 7.72
C THR A 319 -18.39 0.22 7.23
N MET A 320 -18.30 -0.02 5.92
CA MET A 320 -18.72 -1.27 5.31
C MET A 320 -17.78 -1.69 4.19
N ASP A 321 -17.66 -3.00 4.00
CA ASP A 321 -17.07 -3.57 2.79
C ASP A 321 -18.00 -3.33 1.58
N GLU A 322 -17.41 -3.03 0.42
CA GLU A 322 -18.17 -2.67 -0.78
C GLU A 322 -19.03 -3.81 -1.31
N GLN A 323 -18.47 -5.02 -1.38
CA GLN A 323 -19.19 -6.18 -1.90
C GLN A 323 -20.35 -6.58 -0.99
N ARG A 324 -20.11 -6.58 0.32
CA ARG A 324 -21.15 -6.86 1.32
C ARG A 324 -22.23 -5.79 1.31
N PHE A 325 -21.86 -4.51 1.19
CA PHE A 325 -22.83 -3.44 1.05
C PHE A 325 -23.74 -3.62 -0.17
N LEU A 326 -23.22 -4.05 -1.31
CA LEU A 326 -24.01 -4.32 -2.51
C LEU A 326 -24.97 -5.50 -2.29
N GLN A 327 -24.52 -6.57 -1.62
CA GLN A 327 -25.37 -7.71 -1.28
C GLN A 327 -26.50 -7.32 -0.32
N ILE A 328 -26.19 -6.56 0.74
CA ILE A 328 -27.16 -6.03 1.69
C ILE A 328 -28.17 -5.12 0.99
N SER A 329 -27.71 -4.24 0.11
CA SER A 329 -28.55 -3.31 -0.65
C SER A 329 -29.52 -4.02 -1.59
N ALA A 330 -29.11 -5.14 -2.17
CA ALA A 330 -29.96 -5.95 -3.00
C ALA A 330 -31.07 -6.66 -2.19
N LYS A 331 -30.75 -7.09 -0.95
CA LYS A 331 -31.71 -7.73 -0.03
C LYS A 331 -32.63 -6.72 0.66
N ASN A 332 -32.09 -5.55 1.02
CA ASN A 332 -32.80 -4.49 1.75
C ASN A 332 -32.62 -3.12 1.09
N PRO A 333 -33.37 -2.81 0.01
CA PRO A 333 -33.30 -1.52 -0.68
C PRO A 333 -33.63 -0.30 0.21
N ALA A 334 -34.45 -0.48 1.25
CA ALA A 334 -34.81 0.59 2.19
C ALA A 334 -33.57 1.06 2.98
N LEU A 335 -32.71 0.13 3.41
CA LEU A 335 -31.45 0.46 4.07
C LEU A 335 -30.52 1.25 3.13
N ALA A 336 -30.39 0.81 1.89
CA ALA A 336 -29.58 1.51 0.89
C ALA A 336 -30.07 2.95 0.65
N ALA A 337 -31.40 3.15 0.63
CA ALA A 337 -32.00 4.47 0.47
C ALA A 337 -31.88 5.36 1.73
N ALA A 338 -31.74 4.75 2.92
CA ALA A 338 -31.57 5.46 4.17
C ALA A 338 -30.16 6.01 4.38
N LEU A 339 -29.15 5.51 3.66
CA LEU A 339 -27.74 5.83 3.86
C LEU A 339 -27.20 6.82 2.82
N ASN A 340 -26.41 7.79 3.27
CA ASN A 340 -25.63 8.66 2.40
C ASN A 340 -24.25 8.03 2.15
N ARG A 341 -24.06 7.54 0.94
CA ARG A 341 -22.89 6.77 0.55
C ARG A 341 -21.71 7.63 0.19
N LEU A 342 -20.56 7.38 0.79
CA LEU A 342 -19.27 7.94 0.42
C LEU A 342 -18.31 6.78 0.13
N GLN A 343 -17.82 6.70 -1.10
CA GLN A 343 -16.90 5.64 -1.50
C GLN A 343 -15.47 6.05 -1.21
N VAL A 344 -14.71 5.18 -0.55
CA VAL A 344 -13.28 5.32 -0.30
C VAL A 344 -12.53 4.51 -1.35
N GLN A 345 -11.75 5.20 -2.17
CA GLN A 345 -10.99 4.58 -3.26
C GLN A 345 -9.63 4.07 -2.76
N PRO A 346 -9.08 3.01 -3.35
CA PRO A 346 -7.73 2.57 -3.08
C PRO A 346 -6.70 3.67 -3.40
N ALA A 347 -5.71 3.81 -2.53
CA ALA A 347 -4.66 4.80 -2.66
C ALA A 347 -3.72 4.48 -3.83
N GLY A 348 -3.31 5.51 -4.57
CA GLY A 348 -2.27 5.41 -5.58
C GLY A 348 -0.87 5.22 -4.96
N PHE A 349 0.16 5.16 -5.82
CA PHE A 349 1.56 4.99 -5.38
C PHE A 349 2.01 6.10 -4.42
N GLU A 350 1.84 7.35 -4.83
CA GLU A 350 2.24 8.53 -4.06
C GLU A 350 1.55 8.61 -2.69
N GLU A 351 0.25 8.35 -2.68
CA GLU A 351 -0.55 8.36 -1.46
C GLU A 351 -0.17 7.22 -0.51
N THR A 352 0.08 6.03 -1.05
CA THR A 352 0.51 4.87 -0.26
C THR A 352 1.86 5.11 0.38
N LEU A 353 2.81 5.70 -0.36
CA LEU A 353 4.12 6.06 0.20
C LEU A 353 3.97 7.06 1.36
N ALA A 354 3.15 8.11 1.20
CA ALA A 354 2.92 9.08 2.26
C ALA A 354 2.31 8.44 3.52
N VAL A 355 1.35 7.51 3.36
CA VAL A 355 0.81 6.74 4.49
C VAL A 355 1.88 5.90 5.17
N MET A 356 2.74 5.23 4.41
CA MET A 356 3.85 4.45 4.96
C MET A 356 4.86 5.34 5.70
N GLU A 357 5.25 6.48 5.09
CA GLU A 357 6.17 7.47 5.68
C GLU A 357 5.72 7.90 7.09
N ASP A 358 4.43 8.13 7.29
CA ASP A 358 3.90 8.50 8.60
C ASP A 358 3.87 7.33 9.59
N LYS A 359 3.55 6.13 9.11
CA LYS A 359 3.55 4.93 9.95
C LYS A 359 4.95 4.54 10.43
N LEU A 360 5.99 4.90 9.69
CA LEU A 360 7.37 4.60 10.08
C LEU A 360 7.73 5.14 11.46
N LEU A 361 7.28 6.34 11.84
CA LEU A 361 7.56 6.90 13.15
C LEU A 361 7.09 5.99 14.29
N VAL A 362 5.94 5.33 14.08
CA VAL A 362 5.39 4.38 15.06
C VAL A 362 6.15 3.05 15.01
N PHE A 363 6.39 2.52 13.82
CA PHE A 363 7.07 1.23 13.64
C PHE A 363 8.51 1.27 14.14
N GLU A 364 9.25 2.33 13.87
CA GLU A 364 10.63 2.50 14.34
C GLU A 364 10.71 2.57 15.87
N GLN A 365 9.77 3.24 16.49
CA GLN A 365 9.69 3.31 17.95
C GLN A 365 9.31 1.95 18.57
N GLN A 366 8.34 1.25 17.96
CA GLN A 366 7.80 -0.01 18.45
C GLN A 366 8.79 -1.17 18.28
N TYR A 367 9.39 -1.30 17.10
CA TYR A 367 10.27 -2.41 16.75
C TYR A 367 11.76 -2.10 16.94
N LYS A 368 12.11 -0.84 17.26
CA LYS A 368 13.49 -0.34 17.42
C LYS A 368 14.37 -0.61 16.21
N VAL A 369 13.82 -0.40 15.02
CA VAL A 369 14.48 -0.54 13.73
C VAL A 369 14.47 0.78 12.98
N PHE A 370 15.28 0.88 11.93
CA PHE A 370 15.33 2.04 11.04
C PHE A 370 15.01 1.60 9.62
N TYR A 371 14.09 2.25 8.94
CA TYR A 371 13.69 1.92 7.58
C TYR A 371 14.40 2.79 6.55
N ARG A 372 14.92 2.20 5.50
CA ARG A 372 15.34 2.91 4.30
C ARG A 372 14.16 3.15 3.36
N TYR A 373 14.27 4.19 2.56
CA TYR A 373 13.24 4.55 1.57
C TYR A 373 13.00 3.43 0.55
N GLN A 374 14.05 2.70 0.16
CA GLN A 374 13.95 1.55 -0.73
C GLN A 374 13.01 0.45 -0.18
N ALA A 375 12.93 0.29 1.13
CA ALA A 375 11.99 -0.65 1.75
C ALA A 375 10.53 -0.24 1.50
N LEU A 376 10.21 1.05 1.47
CA LEU A 376 8.86 1.54 1.18
C LEU A 376 8.47 1.26 -0.27
N LYS A 377 9.36 1.58 -1.23
CA LYS A 377 9.12 1.29 -2.65
C LYS A 377 8.91 -0.20 -2.87
N GLU A 378 9.74 -1.03 -2.24
CA GLU A 378 9.65 -2.48 -2.35
C GLU A 378 8.40 -3.04 -1.68
N ALA A 379 8.01 -2.50 -0.51
CA ALA A 379 6.77 -2.89 0.16
C ALA A 379 5.53 -2.58 -0.70
N TYR A 380 5.49 -1.43 -1.36
CA TYR A 380 4.44 -1.14 -2.33
C TYR A 380 4.42 -2.14 -3.48
N ARG A 381 5.57 -2.33 -4.13
CA ARG A 381 5.72 -3.20 -5.31
C ARG A 381 5.33 -4.65 -5.01
N LEU A 382 5.87 -5.21 -3.93
CA LEU A 382 5.64 -6.62 -3.57
C LEU A 382 4.24 -6.84 -3.01
N SER A 383 3.72 -5.93 -2.19
CA SER A 383 2.35 -6.09 -1.67
C SER A 383 1.31 -6.00 -2.77
N ALA A 384 1.51 -5.13 -3.77
CA ALA A 384 0.63 -5.05 -4.94
C ALA A 384 0.58 -6.36 -5.72
N ARG A 385 1.67 -7.11 -5.72
CA ARG A 385 1.84 -8.33 -6.50
C ARG A 385 1.41 -9.59 -5.76
N TYR A 386 1.57 -9.64 -4.43
CA TYR A 386 1.44 -10.86 -3.65
C TYR A 386 0.39 -10.85 -2.54
N ILE A 387 -0.10 -9.68 -2.13
CA ILE A 387 -1.12 -9.56 -1.08
C ILE A 387 -2.44 -9.15 -1.73
N PHE A 388 -3.43 -10.05 -1.70
CA PHE A 388 -4.73 -9.87 -2.36
C PHE A 388 -5.91 -9.77 -1.38
N ASP A 389 -5.67 -10.03 -0.10
CA ASP A 389 -6.68 -9.96 0.97
C ASP A 389 -6.98 -8.53 1.43
N LEU A 390 -6.13 -7.58 1.10
CA LEU A 390 -6.25 -6.17 1.43
C LEU A 390 -6.03 -5.29 0.21
N GLU A 391 -6.58 -4.06 0.25
CA GLU A 391 -6.30 -3.03 -0.73
C GLU A 391 -5.25 -2.03 -0.28
N MET A 392 -4.75 -1.20 -1.23
CA MET A 392 -3.83 -0.10 -0.89
C MET A 392 -4.56 0.99 -0.09
N PRO A 393 -3.90 1.58 0.91
CA PRO A 393 -2.51 1.39 1.34
C PRO A 393 -2.30 0.23 2.33
N GLY A 394 -3.36 -0.41 2.81
CA GLY A 394 -3.33 -1.38 3.91
C GLY A 394 -2.37 -2.55 3.67
N ARG A 395 -2.36 -3.11 2.46
CA ARG A 395 -1.46 -4.22 2.12
C ARG A 395 0.02 -3.83 2.15
N ALA A 396 0.36 -2.61 1.69
CA ALA A 396 1.74 -2.13 1.73
C ALA A 396 2.21 -1.84 3.17
N VAL A 397 1.35 -1.23 3.97
CA VAL A 397 1.61 -0.95 5.40
C VAL A 397 1.80 -2.26 6.18
N LYS A 398 0.95 -3.27 5.96
CA LYS A 398 1.06 -4.60 6.59
C LYS A 398 2.40 -5.27 6.25
N LEU A 399 2.80 -5.26 4.98
CA LEU A 399 4.07 -5.83 4.56
C LEU A 399 5.27 -5.07 5.16
N LEU A 400 5.20 -3.74 5.18
CA LEU A 400 6.25 -2.91 5.77
C LEU A 400 6.40 -3.19 7.28
N GLU A 401 5.31 -3.33 8.01
CA GLU A 401 5.32 -3.73 9.42
C GLU A 401 5.95 -5.12 9.63
N MET A 402 5.54 -6.10 8.84
CA MET A 402 6.10 -7.47 8.90
C MET A 402 7.60 -7.49 8.63
N SER A 403 8.09 -6.61 7.76
CA SER A 403 9.51 -6.55 7.39
C SER A 403 10.43 -6.14 8.56
N ALA A 404 9.89 -5.53 9.63
CA ALA A 404 10.63 -5.21 10.85
C ALA A 404 11.28 -6.45 11.48
N SER A 405 10.62 -7.59 11.42
CA SER A 405 11.13 -8.86 11.97
C SER A 405 12.32 -9.43 11.20
N TYR A 406 12.59 -8.91 10.01
CA TYR A 406 13.68 -9.35 9.12
C TYR A 406 14.75 -8.26 8.94
N ALA A 407 14.82 -7.30 9.87
CA ALA A 407 15.84 -6.26 9.87
C ALA A 407 17.25 -6.84 10.00
N ASN A 408 18.21 -6.34 9.24
CA ASN A 408 19.62 -6.64 9.40
C ASN A 408 20.29 -5.49 10.18
N ASP A 409 20.92 -5.78 11.31
CA ASP A 409 21.54 -4.77 12.18
C ASP A 409 20.60 -3.59 12.52
N ASN A 410 19.36 -3.89 12.86
CA ASN A 410 18.28 -2.93 13.09
C ASN A 410 17.93 -2.05 11.87
N LEU A 411 18.36 -2.42 10.67
CA LEU A 411 18.06 -1.72 9.44
C LEU A 411 17.11 -2.56 8.57
N VAL A 412 15.99 -1.97 8.17
CA VAL A 412 15.02 -2.53 7.22
C VAL A 412 15.26 -1.90 5.85
N ASP A 413 15.67 -2.69 4.91
CA ASP A 413 15.88 -2.32 3.51
C ASP A 413 14.99 -3.14 2.55
N ALA A 414 15.20 -3.03 1.26
CA ALA A 414 14.46 -3.80 0.26
C ALA A 414 14.58 -5.32 0.50
N THR A 415 15.75 -5.80 0.89
CA THR A 415 15.99 -7.25 1.13
C THR A 415 15.23 -7.77 2.36
N SER A 416 15.01 -6.92 3.35
CA SER A 416 14.17 -7.26 4.52
C SER A 416 12.71 -7.45 4.13
N VAL A 417 12.20 -6.62 3.21
CA VAL A 417 10.83 -6.72 2.69
C VAL A 417 10.67 -7.98 1.82
N GLU A 418 11.65 -8.27 0.98
CA GLU A 418 11.70 -9.51 0.19
C GLU A 418 11.64 -10.75 1.08
N LYS A 419 12.47 -10.81 2.12
CA LYS A 419 12.44 -11.92 3.10
C LYS A 419 11.09 -12.05 3.81
N ALA A 420 10.43 -10.93 4.13
CA ALA A 420 9.12 -10.95 4.75
C ALA A 420 8.08 -11.65 3.85
N ILE A 421 8.05 -11.33 2.57
CA ILE A 421 7.17 -12.01 1.60
C ILE A 421 7.60 -13.46 1.39
N GLU A 422 8.89 -13.75 1.23
CA GLU A 422 9.40 -15.11 1.04
C GLU A 422 8.94 -16.05 2.14
N GLN A 423 9.02 -15.61 3.38
CA GLN A 423 8.60 -16.42 4.54
C GLN A 423 7.08 -16.52 4.67
N THR A 424 6.36 -15.47 4.30
CA THR A 424 4.89 -15.46 4.41
C THR A 424 4.22 -16.29 3.32
N MET A 425 4.75 -16.23 2.10
CA MET A 425 4.20 -16.92 0.93
C MET A 425 4.89 -18.24 0.62
N ASN A 426 5.93 -18.60 1.39
CA ASN A 426 6.81 -19.76 1.16
C ASN A 426 7.38 -19.79 -0.28
N VAL A 427 7.79 -18.62 -0.76
CA VAL A 427 8.27 -18.38 -2.13
C VAL A 427 9.64 -17.74 -2.05
N LYS A 428 10.56 -18.08 -2.94
CA LYS A 428 11.80 -17.31 -3.12
C LYS A 428 11.58 -16.19 -4.14
N ILE A 429 11.65 -14.95 -3.67
CA ILE A 429 11.71 -13.77 -4.54
C ILE A 429 13.17 -13.62 -4.96
N SER A 430 13.50 -14.14 -6.12
CA SER A 430 14.87 -14.07 -6.62
C SER A 430 15.21 -12.68 -7.17
N THR A 431 15.33 -11.69 -6.28
CA THR A 431 16.01 -10.43 -6.61
C THR A 431 17.42 -10.41 -6.03
N ALA A 432 17.72 -11.32 -5.12
CA ALA A 432 18.94 -11.24 -4.33
C ALA A 432 20.21 -11.71 -5.03
N ARG A 433 20.15 -12.39 -6.17
CA ARG A 433 21.37 -12.78 -6.89
C ARG A 433 21.10 -12.97 -8.38
N VAL A 434 21.21 -11.88 -9.12
CA VAL A 434 21.34 -11.90 -10.59
C VAL A 434 22.38 -12.94 -11.04
N ASP A 435 23.39 -13.21 -10.23
CA ASP A 435 24.44 -14.18 -10.53
C ASP A 435 24.03 -15.64 -10.27
N GLU A 436 23.34 -15.97 -9.16
CA GLU A 436 22.89 -17.35 -8.90
C GLU A 436 21.75 -17.80 -9.84
N GLU A 437 20.83 -16.89 -10.15
CA GLU A 437 19.77 -17.15 -11.11
C GLU A 437 20.30 -17.25 -12.54
N LYS A 438 21.28 -16.42 -12.86
CA LYS A 438 22.01 -16.50 -14.12
C LYS A 438 22.71 -17.84 -14.27
N ASP A 439 23.36 -18.33 -13.21
CA ASP A 439 24.00 -19.64 -13.20
C ASP A 439 22.98 -20.78 -13.31
N THR A 440 21.84 -20.69 -12.64
CA THR A 440 20.75 -21.66 -12.77
C THR A 440 20.20 -21.69 -14.19
N LEU A 441 19.94 -20.52 -14.80
CA LEU A 441 19.44 -20.42 -16.18
C LEU A 441 20.48 -20.88 -17.22
N LEU A 442 21.76 -20.58 -16.99
CA LEU A 442 22.85 -21.06 -17.86
C LEU A 442 23.00 -22.58 -17.82
N ASN A 443 22.81 -23.18 -16.62
CA ASN A 443 22.92 -24.62 -16.41
C ASN A 443 21.58 -25.37 -16.45
N LEU A 444 20.47 -24.69 -16.78
CA LEU A 444 19.11 -25.24 -16.70
C LEU A 444 18.95 -26.56 -17.48
N GLU A 445 19.53 -26.68 -18.65
CA GLU A 445 19.51 -27.91 -19.45
C GLU A 445 20.17 -29.07 -18.70
N LYS A 446 21.34 -28.84 -18.11
CA LYS A 446 22.04 -29.89 -17.33
C LYS A 446 21.25 -30.31 -16.10
N LEU A 447 20.63 -29.33 -15.42
CA LEU A 447 19.82 -29.59 -14.24
C LEU A 447 18.56 -30.36 -14.58
N LEU A 448 17.89 -30.04 -15.68
CA LEU A 448 16.74 -30.79 -16.17
C LEU A 448 17.15 -32.21 -16.63
N HIS A 449 18.28 -32.37 -17.31
CA HIS A 449 18.78 -33.67 -17.73
C HIS A 449 19.29 -34.56 -16.58
N ALA A 450 19.58 -34.01 -15.43
CA ALA A 450 19.89 -34.80 -14.23
C ALA A 450 18.70 -35.71 -13.82
N ARG A 451 17.47 -35.28 -14.15
CA ARG A 451 16.24 -36.01 -13.84
C ARG A 451 15.59 -36.62 -15.09
N MET A 452 15.75 -36.00 -16.23
CA MET A 452 15.15 -36.40 -17.51
C MET A 452 16.14 -37.14 -18.39
N ILE A 453 15.78 -38.34 -18.80
CA ILE A 453 16.56 -39.13 -19.77
C ILE A 453 15.95 -38.92 -21.17
N GLY A 454 16.75 -38.46 -22.12
CA GLY A 454 16.29 -38.13 -23.48
C GLY A 454 15.54 -36.80 -23.55
N GLN A 455 14.71 -36.60 -24.57
CA GLN A 455 13.90 -35.39 -24.81
C GLN A 455 14.73 -34.09 -24.98
N GLU A 456 15.93 -34.18 -25.52
CA GLU A 456 16.89 -33.08 -25.68
C GLU A 456 16.27 -31.85 -26.35
N ARG A 457 15.43 -32.05 -27.38
CA ARG A 457 14.75 -30.93 -28.06
C ARG A 457 13.76 -30.20 -27.17
N ALA A 458 12.97 -30.92 -26.37
CA ALA A 458 12.00 -30.34 -25.47
C ALA A 458 12.67 -29.56 -24.34
N VAL A 459 13.69 -30.15 -23.70
CA VAL A 459 14.49 -29.53 -22.66
C VAL A 459 15.17 -28.27 -23.16
N SER A 460 15.82 -28.32 -24.31
CA SER A 460 16.49 -27.15 -24.90
C SER A 460 15.51 -26.05 -25.31
N ALA A 461 14.33 -26.38 -25.84
CA ALA A 461 13.30 -25.42 -26.18
C ALA A 461 12.77 -24.67 -24.94
N VAL A 462 12.50 -25.41 -23.84
CA VAL A 462 12.05 -24.85 -22.57
C VAL A 462 13.12 -23.94 -21.96
N ALA A 463 14.37 -24.42 -21.87
CA ALA A 463 15.49 -23.66 -21.33
C ALA A 463 15.74 -22.36 -22.10
N ASN A 464 15.71 -22.41 -23.44
CA ASN A 464 15.88 -21.24 -24.28
C ASN A 464 14.72 -20.23 -24.15
N ALA A 465 13.49 -20.70 -24.00
CA ALA A 465 12.33 -19.84 -23.80
C ALA A 465 12.41 -19.11 -22.45
N LEU A 466 12.82 -19.80 -21.39
CA LEU A 466 13.00 -19.21 -20.05
C LEU A 466 14.17 -18.23 -20.02
N ARG A 467 15.29 -18.52 -20.68
CA ARG A 467 16.38 -17.56 -20.83
C ARG A 467 15.93 -16.28 -21.53
N ARG A 468 15.16 -16.38 -22.63
CA ARG A 468 14.61 -15.19 -23.31
C ARG A 468 13.63 -14.41 -22.44
N ALA A 469 12.79 -15.08 -21.65
CA ALA A 469 11.85 -14.44 -20.76
C ALA A 469 12.55 -13.53 -19.71
N ARG A 470 13.79 -13.86 -19.33
CA ARG A 470 14.58 -13.12 -18.33
C ARG A 470 15.41 -11.96 -18.89
N THR A 471 15.73 -11.96 -20.18
CA THR A 471 16.55 -10.88 -20.78
C THR A 471 15.83 -9.54 -20.98
N GLY A 472 14.66 -9.34 -20.38
CA GLY A 472 13.94 -8.06 -20.42
C GLY A 472 13.08 -7.82 -21.68
N VAL A 473 13.08 -8.74 -22.64
CA VAL A 473 12.24 -8.67 -23.87
C VAL A 473 10.82 -9.21 -23.61
N ARG A 474 10.55 -9.62 -22.36
CA ARG A 474 9.27 -10.23 -21.99
C ARG A 474 8.15 -9.20 -21.90
N ASN A 475 6.97 -9.54 -22.41
CA ASN A 475 5.74 -8.84 -22.04
C ASN A 475 5.39 -9.16 -20.57
N GLN A 476 5.51 -8.16 -19.70
CA GLN A 476 5.30 -8.31 -18.25
C GLN A 476 3.85 -8.69 -17.89
N ASN A 477 2.93 -8.58 -18.83
CA ASN A 477 1.53 -8.95 -18.65
C ASN A 477 1.22 -10.42 -18.95
N ARG A 478 2.20 -11.25 -19.31
CA ARG A 478 2.02 -12.66 -19.63
C ARG A 478 2.75 -13.57 -18.66
N PRO A 479 2.36 -14.86 -18.54
CA PRO A 479 3.11 -15.87 -17.79
C PRO A 479 4.60 -15.92 -18.16
N ILE A 480 5.48 -16.44 -17.28
CA ILE A 480 6.93 -16.57 -17.53
C ILE A 480 7.19 -17.36 -18.79
N GLY A 481 6.46 -18.44 -18.97
CA GLY A 481 6.51 -19.27 -20.18
C GLY A 481 5.22 -20.04 -20.35
N THR A 482 4.83 -20.26 -21.60
CA THR A 482 3.68 -21.09 -21.96
C THR A 482 4.15 -22.14 -22.93
N PHE A 483 3.91 -23.40 -22.60
CA PHE A 483 4.36 -24.55 -23.38
C PHE A 483 3.20 -25.51 -23.67
N LEU A 484 3.19 -26.05 -24.89
CA LEU A 484 2.31 -27.15 -25.26
C LEU A 484 3.15 -28.39 -25.52
N PHE A 485 2.99 -29.43 -24.71
CA PHE A 485 3.69 -30.70 -24.84
C PHE A 485 2.80 -31.69 -25.56
N LEU A 486 3.20 -32.05 -26.78
CA LEU A 486 2.51 -33.02 -27.62
C LEU A 486 3.24 -34.35 -27.60
N GLY A 487 2.51 -35.47 -27.54
CA GLY A 487 3.09 -36.79 -27.63
C GLY A 487 2.28 -37.87 -26.88
N PRO A 488 2.57 -39.15 -27.10
CA PRO A 488 1.88 -40.26 -26.44
C PRO A 488 2.07 -40.26 -24.91
N THR A 489 1.27 -41.03 -24.22
CA THR A 489 1.40 -41.25 -22.79
C THR A 489 2.75 -41.91 -22.46
N GLY A 490 3.37 -41.53 -21.32
CA GLY A 490 4.61 -42.17 -20.87
C GLY A 490 5.93 -41.60 -21.41
N VAL A 491 5.89 -40.58 -22.30
CA VAL A 491 7.12 -39.98 -22.85
C VAL A 491 7.80 -38.94 -21.93
N GLY A 492 7.29 -38.73 -20.71
CA GLY A 492 7.92 -37.85 -19.74
C GLY A 492 7.35 -36.42 -19.66
N LYS A 493 6.17 -36.13 -20.26
CA LYS A 493 5.55 -34.79 -20.25
C LYS A 493 5.37 -34.24 -18.81
N THR A 494 4.77 -35.03 -17.94
CA THR A 494 4.54 -34.69 -16.52
C THR A 494 5.85 -34.62 -15.73
N GLU A 495 6.81 -35.51 -16.05
CA GLU A 495 8.12 -35.53 -15.38
C GLU A 495 8.94 -34.28 -15.70
N LEU A 496 8.88 -33.77 -16.92
CA LEU A 496 9.51 -32.49 -17.29
C LEU A 496 8.88 -31.31 -16.53
N ALA A 497 7.57 -31.31 -16.32
CA ALA A 497 6.90 -30.29 -15.52
C ALA A 497 7.36 -30.33 -14.05
N LYS A 498 7.51 -31.50 -13.45
CA LYS A 498 8.03 -31.69 -12.10
C LYS A 498 9.50 -31.28 -11.99
N ALA A 499 10.34 -31.71 -12.92
CA ALA A 499 11.74 -31.31 -12.98
C ALA A 499 11.90 -29.79 -13.09
N LEU A 500 11.01 -29.15 -13.84
CA LEU A 500 11.00 -27.69 -13.98
C LEU A 500 10.56 -26.99 -12.69
N ALA A 501 9.55 -27.51 -11.99
CA ALA A 501 9.12 -26.98 -10.69
C ALA A 501 10.25 -27.08 -9.66
N GLU A 502 10.91 -28.21 -9.59
CA GLU A 502 12.05 -28.43 -8.69
C GLU A 502 13.23 -27.51 -9.00
N THR A 503 13.61 -27.41 -10.28
CA THR A 503 14.81 -26.66 -10.71
C THR A 503 14.59 -25.15 -10.72
N TYR A 504 13.43 -24.69 -11.18
CA TYR A 504 13.15 -23.26 -11.37
C TYR A 504 12.47 -22.61 -10.17
N PHE A 505 11.58 -23.35 -9.49
CA PHE A 505 10.85 -22.87 -8.31
C PHE A 505 11.29 -23.55 -7.00
N ASN A 506 12.42 -24.26 -7.00
CA ASN A 506 13.07 -24.87 -5.84
C ASN A 506 12.21 -25.87 -5.04
N GLY A 507 11.26 -26.53 -5.69
CA GLY A 507 10.47 -27.58 -5.03
C GLY A 507 9.47 -28.23 -5.97
N GLU A 508 9.38 -29.56 -5.95
CA GLU A 508 8.40 -30.31 -6.71
C GLU A 508 6.96 -30.01 -6.24
N GLU A 509 6.79 -29.58 -5.00
CA GLU A 509 5.52 -29.14 -4.43
C GLU A 509 4.99 -27.86 -5.07
N ASN A 510 5.82 -27.09 -5.78
CA ASN A 510 5.43 -25.87 -6.52
C ASN A 510 4.87 -26.20 -7.90
N ILE A 511 4.16 -27.32 -7.99
CA ILE A 511 3.34 -27.68 -9.15
C ILE A 511 1.85 -27.64 -8.80
N ILE A 512 1.07 -27.03 -9.68
CA ILE A 512 -0.39 -27.05 -9.66
C ILE A 512 -0.83 -27.90 -10.83
N ARG A 513 -1.48 -29.03 -10.56
CA ARG A 513 -1.93 -29.96 -11.60
C ARG A 513 -3.45 -29.90 -11.72
N LEU A 514 -3.94 -29.63 -12.92
CA LEU A 514 -5.33 -29.76 -13.31
C LEU A 514 -5.46 -30.85 -14.36
N ASP A 515 -6.31 -31.82 -14.09
CA ASP A 515 -6.74 -32.80 -15.07
C ASP A 515 -7.98 -32.28 -15.79
N LEU A 516 -7.83 -31.88 -17.06
CA LEU A 516 -8.91 -31.28 -17.83
C LEU A 516 -9.98 -32.27 -18.27
N ASN A 517 -9.80 -33.58 -18.04
CA ASN A 517 -10.87 -34.58 -18.14
C ASN A 517 -12.00 -34.33 -17.12
N GLU A 518 -11.74 -33.64 -16.03
CA GLU A 518 -12.73 -33.29 -15.01
C GLU A 518 -13.53 -32.04 -15.37
N TYR A 519 -13.17 -31.34 -16.45
CA TYR A 519 -13.73 -30.03 -16.86
C TYR A 519 -14.40 -30.12 -18.24
N VAL A 520 -15.31 -31.07 -18.37
CA VAL A 520 -15.98 -31.41 -19.64
C VAL A 520 -17.33 -30.70 -19.82
N ASN A 521 -17.94 -30.24 -18.72
CA ASN A 521 -19.28 -29.64 -18.72
C ASN A 521 -19.23 -28.11 -18.77
N LEU A 522 -20.35 -27.49 -19.13
CA LEU A 522 -20.49 -26.03 -19.19
C LEU A 522 -20.24 -25.36 -17.82
N ASP A 523 -20.72 -25.98 -16.75
CA ASP A 523 -20.65 -25.43 -15.37
C ASP A 523 -19.26 -25.57 -14.74
N ASP A 524 -18.36 -26.34 -15.36
CA ASP A 524 -17.02 -26.58 -14.81
C ASP A 524 -16.12 -25.32 -14.84
N VAL A 525 -16.49 -24.30 -15.63
CA VAL A 525 -15.81 -22.97 -15.56
C VAL A 525 -15.93 -22.38 -14.16
N SER A 526 -17.10 -22.49 -13.51
CA SER A 526 -17.32 -22.00 -12.15
C SER A 526 -16.41 -22.71 -11.14
N ARG A 527 -16.15 -24.01 -11.32
CA ARG A 527 -15.21 -24.76 -10.49
C ARG A 527 -13.75 -24.30 -10.70
N LEU A 528 -13.40 -23.90 -11.91
CA LEU A 528 -12.06 -23.41 -12.22
C LEU A 528 -11.74 -22.10 -11.48
N ILE A 529 -12.76 -21.23 -11.35
CA ILE A 529 -12.63 -19.88 -10.76
C ILE A 529 -13.25 -19.78 -9.36
N ALA A 530 -13.71 -20.88 -8.77
CA ALA A 530 -14.34 -20.89 -7.46
C ALA A 530 -13.45 -20.26 -6.37
N ASP A 531 -14.10 -19.57 -5.42
CA ASP A 531 -13.39 -19.04 -4.25
C ASP A 531 -12.88 -20.18 -3.36
N GLY A 532 -11.72 -20.00 -2.77
CA GLY A 532 -11.06 -20.99 -1.92
C GLY A 532 -11.83 -21.38 -0.66
N SER A 533 -12.87 -20.64 -0.29
CA SER A 533 -13.82 -21.02 0.77
C SER A 533 -14.86 -22.05 0.28
N ILE A 534 -15.10 -22.11 -1.04
CA ILE A 534 -16.05 -23.01 -1.69
C ILE A 534 -15.30 -24.23 -2.23
N ASP A 535 -14.24 -24.00 -2.98
CA ASP A 535 -13.37 -25.04 -3.52
C ASP A 535 -11.89 -24.64 -3.42
N SER A 536 -11.20 -25.22 -2.46
CA SER A 536 -9.75 -25.01 -2.28
C SER A 536 -8.90 -25.61 -3.41
N GLY A 537 -9.50 -26.44 -4.27
CA GLY A 537 -8.88 -27.08 -5.42
C GLY A 537 -9.02 -26.28 -6.71
N SER A 538 -9.81 -25.18 -6.73
CA SER A 538 -9.93 -24.32 -7.91
C SER A 538 -8.58 -23.77 -8.37
N LEU A 539 -8.42 -23.53 -9.68
CA LEU A 539 -7.17 -22.98 -10.24
C LEU A 539 -6.82 -21.63 -9.62
N THR A 540 -7.79 -20.71 -9.54
CA THR A 540 -7.60 -19.38 -8.95
C THR A 540 -7.15 -19.46 -7.49
N SER A 541 -7.77 -20.33 -6.70
CA SER A 541 -7.41 -20.53 -5.29
C SER A 541 -6.02 -21.12 -5.11
N GLN A 542 -5.63 -22.10 -5.93
CA GLN A 542 -4.31 -22.70 -5.87
C GLN A 542 -3.21 -21.71 -6.28
N VAL A 543 -3.44 -20.91 -7.34
CA VAL A 543 -2.47 -19.89 -7.79
C VAL A 543 -2.33 -18.75 -6.79
N MET A 544 -3.41 -18.33 -6.13
CA MET A 544 -3.30 -17.36 -5.03
C MET A 544 -2.43 -17.87 -3.88
N LYS A 545 -2.48 -19.16 -3.58
CA LYS A 545 -1.64 -19.78 -2.54
C LYS A 545 -0.19 -20.01 -3.01
N LYS A 546 0.01 -20.29 -4.32
CA LYS A 546 1.30 -20.61 -4.93
C LYS A 546 1.49 -19.86 -6.24
N PRO A 547 1.73 -18.55 -6.22
CA PRO A 547 1.85 -17.73 -7.43
C PRO A 547 3.10 -18.10 -8.27
N PHE A 548 4.15 -18.64 -7.63
CA PHE A 548 5.36 -19.13 -8.27
C PHE A 548 5.28 -20.64 -8.43
N SER A 549 4.67 -21.08 -9.48
CA SER A 549 4.44 -22.51 -9.70
C SER A 549 4.47 -22.88 -11.18
N VAL A 550 4.66 -24.15 -11.42
CA VAL A 550 4.38 -24.75 -12.73
C VAL A 550 2.92 -25.20 -12.72
N ILE A 551 2.12 -24.64 -13.61
CA ILE A 551 0.72 -25.02 -13.80
C ILE A 551 0.69 -26.04 -14.92
N LEU A 552 0.37 -27.28 -14.58
CA LEU A 552 0.22 -28.39 -15.52
C LEU A 552 -1.26 -28.61 -15.85
N LEU A 553 -1.63 -28.29 -17.07
CA LEU A 553 -2.96 -28.53 -17.64
C LEU A 553 -2.91 -29.84 -18.43
N ASP A 554 -3.37 -30.92 -17.82
CA ASP A 554 -3.26 -32.25 -18.42
C ASP A 554 -4.47 -32.53 -19.34
N GLU A 555 -4.22 -33.11 -20.52
CA GLU A 555 -5.20 -33.49 -21.55
C GLU A 555 -6.11 -32.32 -21.99
N ILE A 556 -5.50 -31.21 -22.45
CA ILE A 556 -6.20 -29.97 -22.82
C ILE A 556 -7.31 -30.17 -23.88
N GLU A 557 -7.17 -31.19 -24.76
CA GLU A 557 -8.15 -31.54 -25.78
C GLU A 557 -9.48 -32.07 -25.23
N LYS A 558 -9.55 -32.42 -23.95
CA LYS A 558 -10.76 -32.93 -23.30
C LYS A 558 -11.62 -31.84 -22.67
N ALA A 559 -11.06 -30.66 -22.45
CA ALA A 559 -11.73 -29.56 -21.80
C ALA A 559 -12.90 -29.00 -22.61
N HIS A 560 -13.95 -28.54 -21.90
CA HIS A 560 -15.05 -27.82 -22.54
C HIS A 560 -14.55 -26.51 -23.18
N PRO A 561 -15.07 -26.08 -24.34
CA PRO A 561 -14.64 -24.85 -25.03
C PRO A 561 -14.64 -23.60 -24.15
N ASN A 562 -15.57 -23.46 -23.22
CA ASN A 562 -15.63 -22.31 -22.29
C ASN A 562 -14.46 -22.31 -21.28
N VAL A 563 -14.02 -23.49 -20.84
CA VAL A 563 -12.84 -23.64 -19.99
C VAL A 563 -11.59 -23.23 -20.78
N LEU A 564 -11.49 -23.66 -22.05
CA LEU A 564 -10.41 -23.24 -22.94
C LEU A 564 -10.39 -21.73 -23.16
N THR A 565 -11.56 -21.09 -23.29
CA THR A 565 -11.67 -19.63 -23.43
C THR A 565 -11.16 -18.91 -22.19
N ALA A 566 -11.50 -19.38 -20.98
CA ALA A 566 -10.98 -18.83 -19.72
C ALA A 566 -9.45 -19.00 -19.63
N LEU A 567 -8.93 -20.16 -20.03
CA LEU A 567 -7.49 -20.41 -20.07
C LEU A 567 -6.76 -19.53 -21.10
N LEU A 568 -7.39 -19.24 -22.26
CA LEU A 568 -6.81 -18.30 -23.24
C LEU A 568 -6.61 -16.91 -22.64
N GLN A 569 -7.54 -16.43 -21.80
CA GLN A 569 -7.36 -15.16 -21.08
C GLN A 569 -6.11 -15.20 -20.19
N VAL A 570 -5.90 -16.30 -19.47
CA VAL A 570 -4.69 -16.49 -18.65
C VAL A 570 -3.41 -16.42 -19.51
N LEU A 571 -3.42 -17.03 -20.69
CA LEU A 571 -2.25 -17.08 -21.57
C LEU A 571 -1.92 -15.73 -22.21
N ASP A 572 -2.93 -14.91 -22.50
CA ASP A 572 -2.76 -13.62 -23.18
C ASP A 572 -2.58 -12.45 -22.21
N GLU A 573 -3.37 -12.38 -21.17
CA GLU A 573 -3.39 -11.27 -20.22
C GLU A 573 -2.64 -11.59 -18.90
N GLY A 574 -2.34 -12.87 -18.65
CA GLY A 574 -1.69 -13.33 -17.43
C GLY A 574 -2.53 -13.15 -16.17
N ILE A 575 -3.85 -13.02 -16.32
CA ILE A 575 -4.80 -12.82 -15.22
C ILE A 575 -6.07 -13.66 -15.45
N LEU A 576 -6.73 -13.99 -14.34
CA LEU A 576 -8.08 -14.57 -14.35
C LEU A 576 -8.85 -13.99 -13.17
N ARG A 577 -10.13 -13.71 -13.34
CA ARG A 577 -10.98 -13.23 -12.25
C ARG A 577 -11.71 -14.39 -11.59
N ASP A 578 -11.69 -14.40 -10.26
CA ASP A 578 -12.46 -15.39 -9.49
C ASP A 578 -13.94 -15.01 -9.37
N GLU A 579 -14.75 -15.86 -8.74
CA GLU A 579 -16.19 -15.61 -8.52
C GLU A 579 -16.49 -14.34 -7.72
N LYS A 580 -15.53 -13.87 -6.91
CA LYS A 580 -15.63 -12.61 -6.16
C LYS A 580 -15.10 -11.42 -6.95
N ASN A 581 -14.86 -11.59 -8.26
CA ASN A 581 -14.29 -10.58 -9.16
C ASN A 581 -12.88 -10.08 -8.75
N ARG A 582 -12.13 -10.87 -7.94
CA ARG A 582 -10.75 -10.56 -7.58
C ARG A 582 -9.84 -11.00 -8.73
N GLU A 583 -8.88 -10.16 -9.07
CA GLU A 583 -7.90 -10.45 -10.12
C GLU A 583 -6.80 -11.37 -9.57
N VAL A 584 -6.66 -12.54 -10.15
CA VAL A 584 -5.62 -13.53 -9.83
C VAL A 584 -4.55 -13.47 -10.89
N SER A 585 -3.30 -13.23 -10.49
CA SER A 585 -2.17 -13.08 -11.40
C SER A 585 -1.46 -14.41 -11.66
N PHE A 586 -1.29 -14.74 -12.93
CA PHE A 586 -0.54 -15.88 -13.43
C PHE A 586 0.82 -15.48 -14.01
N ARG A 587 1.19 -14.22 -13.89
CA ARG A 587 2.38 -13.63 -14.52
C ARG A 587 3.69 -14.22 -14.02
N ASP A 588 3.68 -14.84 -12.85
CA ASP A 588 4.82 -15.45 -12.20
C ASP A 588 4.83 -16.97 -12.28
N ALA A 589 3.87 -17.54 -13.01
CA ALA A 589 3.76 -18.96 -13.24
C ALA A 589 4.34 -19.36 -14.62
N ILE A 590 4.72 -20.64 -14.73
CA ILE A 590 5.00 -21.30 -15.99
C ILE A 590 3.83 -22.22 -16.30
N ILE A 591 3.20 -22.07 -17.47
CA ILE A 591 2.05 -22.88 -17.85
C ILE A 591 2.49 -23.94 -18.84
N ILE A 592 2.16 -25.19 -18.55
CA ILE A 592 2.43 -26.35 -19.39
C ILE A 592 1.09 -27.04 -19.67
N ALA A 593 0.65 -27.02 -20.92
CA ALA A 593 -0.48 -27.82 -21.36
C ALA A 593 0.05 -29.11 -21.99
N THR A 594 -0.60 -30.24 -21.72
CA THR A 594 -0.28 -31.51 -22.38
C THR A 594 -1.41 -31.95 -23.29
N SER A 595 -1.07 -32.61 -24.38
CA SER A 595 -2.06 -33.23 -25.25
C SER A 595 -1.52 -34.53 -25.84
N ASN A 596 -2.43 -35.47 -26.03
CA ASN A 596 -2.19 -36.72 -26.74
C ASN A 596 -2.61 -36.65 -28.21
N ALA A 597 -3.12 -35.49 -28.66
CA ALA A 597 -3.55 -35.29 -30.05
C ALA A 597 -2.38 -35.53 -31.01
N GLY A 598 -2.61 -36.31 -32.06
CA GLY A 598 -1.61 -36.67 -33.07
C GLY A 598 -0.63 -37.76 -32.63
N ALA A 599 -0.82 -38.41 -31.49
CA ALA A 599 0.06 -39.48 -30.99
C ALA A 599 0.16 -40.66 -31.99
N GLU A 600 -0.92 -40.97 -32.72
CA GLU A 600 -0.96 -42.01 -33.75
C GLU A 600 -0.04 -41.69 -34.95
N ARG A 601 0.13 -40.41 -35.30
CA ARG A 601 1.02 -39.96 -36.39
C ARG A 601 2.50 -39.88 -35.99
N ILE A 602 2.79 -39.89 -34.70
CA ILE A 602 4.17 -39.84 -34.18
C ILE A 602 4.72 -41.26 -34.01
N GLN A 603 3.85 -42.28 -33.92
CA GLN A 603 4.24 -43.69 -33.80
C GLN A 603 4.53 -44.37 -35.17
N GLU A 604 4.11 -43.74 -36.29
CA GLU A 604 4.53 -44.09 -37.65
C GLU A 604 5.86 -43.36 -38.02
#